data_be0e6444e6a1eb6c599d8358c2980621
#
_entry.id   be0e6444e6a1eb6c599d8358c2980621
#
_cell.length_a   1.000
_cell.length_b   1.000
_cell.length_c   1.000
_cell.angle_alpha   90.00
_cell.angle_beta   90.00
_cell.angle_gamma   90.00
#
_symmetry.space_group_name_H-M   'P 1'
#
loop_
_entity.id
_entity.type
_entity.pdbx_description
1 polymer ?
#
loop_
_entity_poly.entity_id
_entity_poly.type
_entity_poly.pdbx_seq_one_letter_code
_entity_poly.pdbx_strand_id
1 'polypeptide(L)'
;MKMRCLSLALSCLVCLVLTIGICPARAADDVSPVPALVSDADNAGTNLRSSPSGEVLGVVPFSHGPRMVLVLESKKGWFRVSPFPVEEYELEGASTVPAEGWMHGSVLALCPCPSEDGDPWLYIAPNWQAETDIRIPGASPLRPLERKGEWLKVRAVKDGRAVERWVHEQQVSASVGELIDCQALIVKRWKK
;
A
#
# COMPACT_ATOMS: atom_id res chain seq x y z
N MET A 1 -35.72 40.18 -72.49
CA MET A 1 -34.69 39.16 -72.17
C MET A 1 -34.73 38.86 -70.68
N LYS A 2 -35.25 37.70 -70.29
CA LYS A 2 -35.42 37.28 -68.91
C LYS A 2 -34.40 36.14 -68.61
N MET A 3 -33.40 36.42 -67.90
CA MET A 3 -32.49 35.38 -67.40
C MET A 3 -33.01 34.79 -66.07
N ARG A 4 -33.25 33.49 -66.08
CA ARG A 4 -33.66 32.70 -64.89
C ARG A 4 -32.41 32.22 -64.22
N CYS A 5 -32.20 32.66 -63.00
CA CYS A 5 -31.20 32.04 -62.12
C CYS A 5 -31.74 30.72 -61.59
N LEU A 6 -30.99 29.65 -61.88
CA LEU A 6 -31.18 28.32 -61.28
C LEU A 6 -30.51 28.31 -59.93
N SER A 7 -31.31 28.12 -58.89
CA SER A 7 -30.80 27.93 -57.54
C SER A 7 -30.44 26.46 -57.35
N LEU A 8 -29.12 26.12 -57.17
CA LEU A 8 -28.66 24.82 -56.76
C LEU A 8 -28.74 24.75 -55.24
N ALA A 9 -29.66 23.96 -54.73
CA ALA A 9 -29.71 23.59 -53.34
C ALA A 9 -28.65 22.51 -53.07
N LEU A 10 -27.55 22.91 -52.47
CA LEU A 10 -26.49 22.00 -52.00
C LEU A 10 -26.92 21.42 -50.65
N SER A 11 -27.39 20.17 -50.68
CA SER A 11 -27.74 19.40 -49.48
C SER A 11 -26.47 19.05 -48.71
N CYS A 12 -26.22 19.78 -47.62
CA CYS A 12 -25.11 19.50 -46.74
C CYS A 12 -25.53 18.34 -45.80
N LEU A 13 -25.17 17.12 -46.20
CA LEU A 13 -25.31 15.93 -45.36
C LEU A 13 -24.27 16.01 -44.26
N VAL A 14 -24.68 16.54 -43.11
CA VAL A 14 -23.83 16.55 -41.88
C VAL A 14 -23.73 15.12 -41.39
N CYS A 15 -22.60 14.46 -41.69
CA CYS A 15 -22.19 13.22 -41.02
C CYS A 15 -21.89 13.52 -39.55
N LEU A 16 -22.89 13.26 -38.70
CA LEU A 16 -22.72 13.23 -37.26
C LEU A 16 -21.89 11.99 -36.89
N VAL A 17 -20.56 12.11 -36.93
CA VAL A 17 -19.66 11.10 -36.42
C VAL A 17 -19.78 11.12 -34.88
N LEU A 18 -20.59 10.22 -34.33
CA LEU A 18 -20.59 9.87 -32.94
C LEU A 18 -19.20 9.30 -32.62
N THR A 19 -18.24 10.13 -32.24
CA THR A 19 -17.04 9.72 -31.55
C THR A 19 -17.47 9.21 -30.17
N ILE A 20 -17.76 7.91 -30.11
CA ILE A 20 -17.80 7.20 -28.82
C ILE A 20 -16.40 7.38 -28.28
N GLY A 21 -16.23 8.36 -27.38
CA GLY A 21 -15.02 8.53 -26.61
C GLY A 21 -14.81 7.26 -25.80
N ILE A 22 -14.04 6.34 -26.35
CA ILE A 22 -13.45 5.26 -25.57
C ILE A 22 -12.52 6.00 -24.61
N CYS A 23 -13.04 6.35 -23.41
CA CYS A 23 -12.18 6.71 -22.30
C CYS A 23 -11.17 5.55 -22.21
N PRO A 24 -9.86 5.80 -22.39
CA PRO A 24 -8.90 4.75 -22.12
C PRO A 24 -9.18 4.30 -20.69
N ALA A 25 -9.44 3.00 -20.53
CA ALA A 25 -9.50 2.41 -19.21
C ALA A 25 -8.26 2.90 -18.49
N ARG A 26 -8.46 3.71 -17.42
CA ARG A 26 -7.37 4.22 -16.61
C ARG A 26 -6.56 2.99 -16.25
N ALA A 27 -5.30 2.97 -16.69
CA ALA A 27 -4.37 1.91 -16.37
C ALA A 27 -4.49 1.66 -14.87
N ALA A 28 -4.58 0.40 -14.49
CA ALA A 28 -4.71 -0.03 -13.10
C ALA A 28 -3.81 0.88 -12.25
N ASP A 29 -4.43 1.64 -11.36
CA ASP A 29 -3.81 2.74 -10.63
C ASP A 29 -2.40 2.34 -10.25
N ASP A 30 -1.41 3.12 -10.71
CA ASP A 30 0.01 2.93 -10.38
C ASP A 30 0.16 3.31 -8.89
N VAL A 31 -0.27 2.37 -8.05
CA VAL A 31 -0.33 2.54 -6.60
C VAL A 31 1.09 2.40 -6.09
N SER A 32 1.62 3.44 -5.48
CA SER A 32 2.98 3.47 -4.96
C SER A 32 3.21 2.33 -3.95
N PRO A 33 4.33 1.60 -4.03
CA PRO A 33 4.66 0.61 -3.02
C PRO A 33 4.78 1.23 -1.63
N VAL A 34 4.21 0.59 -0.60
CA VAL A 34 4.24 1.08 0.77
C VAL A 34 5.23 0.27 1.60
N PRO A 35 6.24 0.92 2.21
CA PRO A 35 7.17 0.24 3.09
C PRO A 35 6.49 -0.35 4.33
N ALA A 36 6.88 -1.57 4.68
CA ALA A 36 6.42 -2.27 5.87
C ALA A 36 7.56 -3.05 6.51
N LEU A 37 7.50 -3.21 7.82
CA LEU A 37 8.38 -4.09 8.56
C LEU A 37 7.80 -5.50 8.63
N VAL A 38 8.66 -6.51 8.48
CA VAL A 38 8.31 -7.88 8.84
C VAL A 38 8.45 -8.03 10.36
N SER A 39 7.33 -8.19 11.03
CA SER A 39 7.20 -8.22 12.49
C SER A 39 6.93 -9.62 13.05
N ASP A 40 7.34 -10.65 12.34
CA ASP A 40 7.22 -12.03 12.79
C ASP A 40 8.14 -12.28 13.99
N ALA A 41 7.60 -12.96 15.00
CA ALA A 41 8.35 -13.35 16.19
C ALA A 41 9.14 -14.66 15.97
N ASP A 42 8.92 -15.36 14.87
CA ASP A 42 9.61 -16.62 14.57
C ASP A 42 11.05 -16.36 14.13
N ASN A 43 11.99 -16.92 14.89
CA ASN A 43 13.42 -16.82 14.59
C ASN A 43 13.83 -17.61 13.33
N ALA A 44 13.00 -18.57 12.88
CA ALA A 44 13.22 -19.29 11.64
C ALA A 44 13.00 -18.43 10.39
N GLY A 45 12.36 -17.26 10.57
CA GLY A 45 12.03 -16.33 9.50
C GLY A 45 10.57 -16.42 9.06
N THR A 46 10.20 -15.57 8.11
CA THR A 46 8.82 -15.42 7.64
C THR A 46 8.63 -16.03 6.26
N ASN A 47 7.62 -16.90 6.12
CA ASN A 47 7.30 -17.53 4.86
C ASN A 47 6.78 -16.53 3.82
N LEU A 48 7.41 -16.54 2.64
CA LEU A 48 6.93 -15.89 1.43
C LEU A 48 6.22 -16.95 0.56
N ARG A 49 4.99 -16.67 0.13
CA ARG A 49 4.14 -17.65 -0.55
C ARG A 49 3.81 -17.23 -1.98
N SER A 50 3.48 -18.21 -2.84
CA SER A 50 3.10 -18.00 -4.24
C SER A 50 1.75 -17.29 -4.41
N SER A 51 0.86 -17.45 -3.44
CA SER A 51 -0.47 -16.82 -3.38
C SER A 51 -0.96 -16.78 -1.93
N PRO A 52 -2.07 -16.09 -1.61
CA PRO A 52 -2.72 -16.20 -0.31
C PRO A 52 -2.96 -17.66 0.09
N SER A 53 -2.35 -18.08 1.20
CA SER A 53 -2.33 -19.48 1.68
C SER A 53 -1.71 -20.51 0.72
N GLY A 54 -1.00 -20.06 -0.32
CA GLY A 54 -0.34 -20.92 -1.30
C GLY A 54 0.95 -21.57 -0.79
N GLU A 55 1.66 -22.21 -1.72
CA GLU A 55 2.95 -22.85 -1.45
C GLU A 55 4.00 -21.86 -0.97
N VAL A 56 4.91 -22.30 -0.12
CA VAL A 56 6.05 -21.51 0.33
C VAL A 56 7.08 -21.45 -0.79
N LEU A 57 7.36 -20.25 -1.27
CA LEU A 57 8.39 -19.98 -2.27
C LEU A 57 9.78 -19.84 -1.64
N GLY A 58 9.83 -19.34 -0.41
CA GLY A 58 11.05 -19.10 0.33
C GLY A 58 10.75 -18.53 1.72
N VAL A 59 11.81 -18.28 2.46
CA VAL A 59 11.74 -17.72 3.81
C VAL A 59 12.54 -16.43 3.84
N VAL A 60 11.92 -15.33 4.29
CA VAL A 60 12.64 -14.11 4.60
C VAL A 60 13.33 -14.34 5.93
N PRO A 61 14.69 -14.45 5.96
CA PRO A 61 15.42 -14.88 7.14
C PRO A 61 15.31 -13.86 8.26
N PHE A 62 15.42 -14.32 9.49
CA PHE A 62 15.62 -13.44 10.62
C PHE A 62 17.04 -12.85 10.53
N SER A 63 17.13 -11.52 10.45
CA SER A 63 18.41 -10.81 10.43
C SER A 63 18.54 -9.92 11.66
N HIS A 64 19.76 -9.48 11.95
CA HIS A 64 20.02 -8.55 13.06
C HIS A 64 19.55 -7.12 12.79
N GLY A 65 19.06 -6.85 11.56
CA GLY A 65 18.54 -5.56 11.12
C GLY A 65 17.02 -5.58 10.83
N PRO A 66 16.44 -4.43 10.49
CA PRO A 66 15.05 -4.32 10.12
C PRO A 66 14.79 -5.10 8.82
N ARG A 67 13.84 -6.02 8.88
CA ARG A 67 13.36 -6.72 7.69
C ARG A 67 12.26 -5.87 7.06
N MET A 68 12.57 -5.26 5.95
CA MET A 68 11.67 -4.38 5.24
C MET A 68 11.18 -5.02 3.94
N VAL A 69 9.93 -4.76 3.63
CA VAL A 69 9.30 -5.15 2.37
C VAL A 69 8.47 -3.99 1.85
N LEU A 70 8.21 -4.00 0.55
CA LEU A 70 7.28 -3.09 -0.10
C LEU A 70 5.94 -3.81 -0.28
N VAL A 71 4.88 -3.27 0.28
CA VAL A 71 3.50 -3.74 0.10
C VAL A 71 2.96 -3.20 -1.23
N LEU A 72 2.61 -4.10 -2.14
CA LEU A 72 2.13 -3.79 -3.48
C LEU A 72 0.60 -3.80 -3.55
N GLU A 73 -0.03 -4.88 -3.10
CA GLU A 73 -1.48 -5.07 -3.10
C GLU A 73 -1.95 -5.94 -1.94
N SER A 74 -3.25 -6.03 -1.72
CA SER A 74 -3.82 -6.94 -0.71
C SER A 74 -4.95 -7.80 -1.25
N LYS A 75 -5.10 -9.00 -0.66
CA LYS A 75 -6.20 -9.92 -0.94
C LYS A 75 -6.54 -10.73 0.31
N LYS A 76 -7.72 -10.49 0.90
CA LYS A 76 -8.24 -11.24 2.05
C LYS A 76 -7.24 -11.33 3.23
N GLY A 77 -6.64 -10.21 3.62
CA GLY A 77 -5.68 -10.14 4.73
C GLY A 77 -4.25 -10.59 4.39
N TRP A 78 -4.01 -11.00 3.14
CA TRP A 78 -2.69 -11.26 2.60
C TRP A 78 -2.22 -10.08 1.77
N PHE A 79 -0.91 -9.85 1.76
CA PHE A 79 -0.29 -8.75 1.04
C PHE A 79 0.76 -9.30 0.09
N ARG A 80 0.71 -8.89 -1.18
CA ARG A 80 1.80 -9.13 -2.11
C ARG A 80 2.89 -8.14 -1.77
N VAL A 81 4.08 -8.67 -1.57
CA VAL A 81 5.24 -7.89 -1.15
C VAL A 81 6.43 -8.17 -2.05
N SER A 82 7.31 -7.17 -2.17
CA SER A 82 8.64 -7.31 -2.75
C SER A 82 9.70 -6.93 -1.72
N PRO A 83 10.96 -7.38 -1.86
CA PRO A 83 12.05 -6.92 -1.03
C PRO A 83 12.18 -5.39 -1.10
N PHE A 84 12.51 -4.77 0.01
CA PHE A 84 12.82 -3.34 0.04
C PHE A 84 14.20 -3.14 -0.60
N PRO A 85 14.35 -2.22 -1.57
CA PRO A 85 15.63 -1.95 -2.20
C PRO A 85 16.55 -1.19 -1.23
N VAL A 86 17.41 -1.91 -0.54
CA VAL A 86 18.42 -1.32 0.34
C VAL A 86 19.76 -1.53 -0.33
N GLU A 87 20.30 -0.49 -0.93
CA GLU A 87 21.60 -0.54 -1.62
C GLU A 87 22.79 -0.85 -0.68
N GLU A 88 22.61 -0.63 0.62
CA GLU A 88 23.68 -0.69 1.63
C GLU A 88 23.69 -1.99 2.48
N TYR A 89 22.61 -2.76 2.44
CA TYR A 89 22.53 -4.02 3.15
C TYR A 89 22.47 -5.18 2.17
N GLU A 90 23.59 -5.53 1.57
CA GLU A 90 23.74 -6.86 0.99
C GLU A 90 23.54 -7.86 2.14
N LEU A 91 22.28 -8.32 2.29
CA LEU A 91 21.97 -9.42 3.16
C LEU A 91 22.75 -10.64 2.68
N GLU A 92 23.81 -11.00 3.35
CA GLU A 92 24.44 -12.31 3.17
C GLU A 92 23.31 -13.35 3.18
N GLY A 93 23.08 -14.02 2.07
CA GLY A 93 21.98 -14.96 1.87
C GLY A 93 20.72 -14.43 1.20
N ALA A 94 20.61 -13.15 0.82
CA ALA A 94 19.45 -12.58 0.11
C ALA A 94 19.21 -13.19 -1.27
N SER A 95 20.18 -13.86 -1.83
CA SER A 95 20.13 -14.48 -3.17
C SER A 95 19.07 -15.59 -3.34
N THR A 96 18.47 -16.06 -2.26
CA THR A 96 17.48 -17.16 -2.31
C THR A 96 16.03 -16.71 -2.05
N VAL A 97 15.81 -15.43 -1.72
CA VAL A 97 14.46 -14.90 -1.50
C VAL A 97 13.86 -14.52 -2.85
N PRO A 98 12.68 -15.02 -3.22
CA PRO A 98 12.01 -14.62 -4.45
C PRO A 98 11.79 -13.11 -4.50
N ALA A 99 11.83 -12.54 -5.72
CA ALA A 99 11.63 -11.10 -5.92
C ALA A 99 10.26 -10.60 -5.41
N GLU A 100 9.23 -11.45 -5.44
CA GLU A 100 7.89 -11.12 -4.95
C GLU A 100 7.20 -12.35 -4.37
N GLY A 101 6.23 -12.11 -3.48
CA GLY A 101 5.37 -13.15 -2.94
C GLY A 101 4.33 -12.60 -1.97
N TRP A 102 3.62 -13.49 -1.29
CA TRP A 102 2.55 -13.14 -0.38
C TRP A 102 2.92 -13.40 1.07
N MET A 103 2.65 -12.42 1.91
CA MET A 103 2.73 -12.52 3.37
C MET A 103 1.38 -12.19 4.00
N HIS A 104 1.06 -12.84 5.12
CA HIS A 104 -0.14 -12.50 5.87
C HIS A 104 0.06 -11.20 6.66
N GLY A 105 -0.95 -10.33 6.72
CA GLY A 105 -0.85 -9.04 7.43
C GLY A 105 -0.50 -9.14 8.92
N SER A 106 -0.68 -10.33 9.54
CA SER A 106 -0.30 -10.53 10.94
C SER A 106 1.21 -10.48 11.19
N VAL A 107 2.03 -10.72 10.16
CA VAL A 107 3.48 -10.65 10.24
C VAL A 107 4.06 -9.35 9.67
N LEU A 108 3.18 -8.39 9.33
CA LEU A 108 3.57 -7.08 8.82
C LEU A 108 3.22 -5.99 9.82
N ALA A 109 4.02 -4.94 9.83
CA ALA A 109 3.74 -3.71 10.57
C ALA A 109 4.04 -2.50 9.69
N LEU A 110 3.09 -1.58 9.62
CA LEU A 110 3.27 -0.26 9.04
C LEU A 110 3.66 0.71 10.15
N CYS A 111 4.49 1.67 9.83
CA CYS A 111 4.95 2.68 10.77
C CYS A 111 4.39 4.05 10.37
N PRO A 112 3.52 4.65 11.20
CA PRO A 112 3.03 5.99 10.95
C PRO A 112 4.19 6.99 10.99
N CYS A 113 4.18 7.94 10.05
CA CYS A 113 5.13 9.03 10.00
C CYS A 113 4.44 10.31 10.50
N PRO A 114 4.93 10.96 11.55
CA PRO A 114 4.46 12.27 11.92
C PRO A 114 4.76 13.28 10.80
N SER A 115 3.79 14.11 10.47
CA SER A 115 3.96 15.24 9.57
C SER A 115 4.21 16.53 10.37
N GLU A 116 4.42 17.64 9.66
CA GLU A 116 4.50 18.98 10.29
C GLU A 116 3.22 19.30 11.09
N ASP A 117 2.09 18.74 10.70
CA ASP A 117 0.80 18.89 11.39
C ASP A 117 0.65 17.97 12.62
N GLY A 118 1.67 17.18 12.93
CA GLY A 118 1.75 16.26 14.06
C GLY A 118 1.45 14.81 13.72
N ASP A 119 0.98 14.05 14.71
CA ASP A 119 0.68 12.63 14.58
C ASP A 119 -0.40 12.35 13.52
N PRO A 120 -0.26 11.27 12.73
CA PRO A 120 -1.20 10.95 11.67
C PRO A 120 -2.59 10.62 12.19
N TRP A 121 -3.60 11.04 11.42
CA TRP A 121 -4.99 10.73 11.66
C TRP A 121 -5.37 9.38 11.08
N LEU A 122 -6.22 8.66 11.79
CA LEU A 122 -6.90 7.49 11.27
C LEU A 122 -8.36 7.86 10.90
N TYR A 123 -8.84 7.32 9.78
CA TYR A 123 -10.12 7.64 9.16
C TYR A 123 -11.09 6.48 9.26
N ILE A 124 -12.39 6.76 9.38
CA ILE A 124 -13.44 5.71 9.40
C ILE A 124 -13.67 5.09 8.01
N ALA A 125 -13.31 5.80 6.93
CA ALA A 125 -13.43 5.35 5.55
C ALA A 125 -12.21 5.79 4.71
N PRO A 126 -11.92 5.13 3.57
CA PRO A 126 -10.75 5.41 2.74
C PRO A 126 -10.95 6.65 1.85
N ASN A 127 -11.11 7.79 2.44
CA ASN A 127 -11.16 9.09 1.77
C ASN A 127 -10.85 10.23 2.76
N TRP A 128 -10.36 11.36 2.25
CA TRP A 128 -9.95 12.52 3.05
C TRP A 128 -11.10 13.28 3.72
N GLN A 129 -12.34 13.09 3.25
CA GLN A 129 -13.55 13.72 3.82
C GLN A 129 -14.16 12.88 4.93
N ALA A 130 -13.67 11.66 5.13
CA ALA A 130 -14.16 10.78 6.20
C ALA A 130 -13.81 11.38 7.58
N GLU A 131 -14.67 11.10 8.53
CA GLU A 131 -14.45 11.47 9.92
C GLU A 131 -13.15 10.84 10.46
N THR A 132 -12.44 11.62 11.29
CA THR A 132 -11.25 11.21 12.01
C THR A 132 -11.50 11.37 13.50
N ASP A 133 -11.29 10.31 14.24
CA ASP A 133 -11.50 10.29 15.69
C ASP A 133 -10.23 9.90 16.46
N ILE A 134 -9.21 9.46 15.75
CA ILE A 134 -8.01 8.88 16.35
C ILE A 134 -6.77 9.47 15.73
N ARG A 135 -5.88 10.01 16.56
CA ARG A 135 -4.48 10.25 16.25
C ARG A 135 -3.64 9.13 16.79
N ILE A 136 -2.67 8.67 16.02
CA ILE A 136 -1.73 7.63 16.43
C ILE A 136 -0.37 8.27 16.63
N PRO A 137 0.23 8.16 17.83
CA PRO A 137 1.58 8.65 18.06
C PRO A 137 2.56 8.08 17.05
N GLY A 138 3.44 8.92 16.53
CA GLY A 138 4.48 8.50 15.60
C GLY A 138 5.22 7.26 16.11
N ALA A 139 5.69 6.44 15.19
CA ALA A 139 6.33 5.15 15.44
C ALA A 139 5.46 4.08 16.15
N SER A 140 4.14 4.32 16.34
CA SER A 140 3.23 3.27 16.83
C SER A 140 2.91 2.26 15.73
N PRO A 141 3.36 1.00 15.81
CA PRO A 141 3.17 0.05 14.73
C PRO A 141 1.69 -0.24 14.48
N LEU A 142 1.28 -0.19 13.22
CA LEU A 142 -0.06 -0.49 12.73
C LEU A 142 -0.04 -1.83 11.99
N ARG A 143 -0.98 -2.71 12.29
CA ARG A 143 -1.12 -3.97 11.56
C ARG A 143 -1.99 -3.78 10.32
N PRO A 144 -1.48 -4.01 9.10
CA PRO A 144 -2.28 -3.89 7.91
C PRO A 144 -3.31 -5.03 7.81
N LEU A 145 -4.52 -4.70 7.36
CA LEU A 145 -5.64 -5.62 7.17
C LEU A 145 -6.06 -5.70 5.70
N GLU A 146 -6.04 -4.55 4.99
CA GLU A 146 -6.49 -4.41 3.61
C GLU A 146 -5.80 -3.20 2.98
N ARG A 147 -5.62 -3.23 1.65
CA ARG A 147 -5.21 -2.08 0.85
C ARG A 147 -6.27 -1.79 -0.22
N LYS A 148 -6.62 -0.51 -0.38
CA LYS A 148 -7.55 -0.04 -1.40
C LYS A 148 -6.99 1.25 -2.01
N GLY A 149 -6.31 1.11 -3.16
CA GLY A 149 -5.57 2.21 -3.77
C GLY A 149 -4.50 2.73 -2.80
N GLU A 150 -4.49 4.02 -2.56
CA GLU A 150 -3.56 4.73 -1.65
C GLU A 150 -3.91 4.56 -0.15
N TRP A 151 -5.00 3.87 0.17
CA TRP A 151 -5.49 3.71 1.53
C TRP A 151 -5.20 2.31 2.08
N LEU A 152 -4.79 2.26 3.35
CA LEU A 152 -4.54 1.03 4.07
C LEU A 152 -5.51 0.94 5.27
N LYS A 153 -6.31 -0.12 5.32
CA LYS A 153 -7.04 -0.46 6.52
C LYS A 153 -6.09 -1.09 7.51
N VAL A 154 -6.09 -0.58 8.73
CA VAL A 154 -5.12 -0.99 9.74
C VAL A 154 -5.82 -1.29 11.06
N ARG A 155 -5.21 -2.15 11.86
CA ARG A 155 -5.54 -2.34 13.27
C ARG A 155 -4.51 -1.60 14.11
N ALA A 156 -5.00 -0.69 14.94
CA ALA A 156 -4.23 0.07 15.91
C ALA A 156 -4.70 -0.26 17.33
N VAL A 157 -3.93 0.15 18.34
CA VAL A 157 -4.35 0.09 19.75
C VAL A 157 -4.52 1.52 20.26
N LYS A 158 -5.73 1.85 20.68
CA LYS A 158 -6.07 3.14 21.30
C LYS A 158 -6.65 2.86 22.68
N ASP A 159 -6.05 3.46 23.72
CA ASP A 159 -6.47 3.30 25.11
C ASP A 159 -6.67 1.83 25.54
N GLY A 160 -5.73 0.96 25.11
CA GLY A 160 -5.77 -0.47 25.38
C GLY A 160 -6.76 -1.28 24.56
N ARG A 161 -7.50 -0.67 23.64
CA ARG A 161 -8.50 -1.33 22.78
C ARG A 161 -8.02 -1.39 21.33
N ALA A 162 -8.25 -2.52 20.67
CA ALA A 162 -8.01 -2.65 19.25
C ALA A 162 -9.11 -1.90 18.47
N VAL A 163 -8.67 -1.07 17.53
CA VAL A 163 -9.56 -0.33 16.61
C VAL A 163 -9.12 -0.57 15.18
N GLU A 164 -10.08 -0.60 14.25
CA GLU A 164 -9.81 -0.73 12.82
C GLU A 164 -10.19 0.56 12.12
N ARG A 165 -9.25 1.14 11.40
CA ARG A 165 -9.37 2.43 10.72
C ARG A 165 -8.57 2.41 9.42
N TRP A 166 -8.69 3.48 8.66
CA TRP A 166 -7.93 3.71 7.45
C TRP A 166 -6.85 4.75 7.66
N VAL A 167 -5.70 4.53 7.05
CA VAL A 167 -4.60 5.48 6.97
C VAL A 167 -4.20 5.65 5.51
N HIS A 168 -3.86 6.87 5.10
CA HIS A 168 -3.35 7.12 3.76
C HIS A 168 -1.87 6.75 3.68
N GLU A 169 -1.41 6.23 2.53
CA GLU A 169 -0.01 5.80 2.36
C GLU A 169 1.01 6.92 2.63
N GLN A 170 0.68 8.17 2.35
CA GLN A 170 1.54 9.32 2.65
C GLN A 170 1.76 9.54 4.16
N GLN A 171 0.96 8.95 5.00
CA GLN A 171 1.09 9.00 6.47
C GLN A 171 1.83 7.79 7.04
N VAL A 172 2.35 6.94 6.17
CA VAL A 172 3.16 5.77 6.53
C VAL A 172 4.60 6.07 6.15
N SER A 173 5.53 5.80 7.06
CA SER A 173 6.94 6.10 6.88
C SER A 173 7.55 5.43 5.66
N ALA A 174 8.28 6.21 4.89
CA ALA A 174 9.08 5.77 3.76
C ALA A 174 10.59 5.77 4.05
N SER A 175 11.04 6.31 5.19
CA SER A 175 12.46 6.38 5.52
C SER A 175 12.94 5.18 6.34
N VAL A 176 14.13 4.70 6.02
CA VAL A 176 14.77 3.58 6.75
C VAL A 176 14.95 3.91 8.24
N GLY A 177 15.34 5.15 8.56
CA GLY A 177 15.57 5.60 9.94
C GLY A 177 14.31 5.47 10.80
N GLU A 178 13.19 5.99 10.31
CA GLU A 178 11.89 5.90 11.01
C GLU A 178 11.39 4.47 11.16
N LEU A 179 11.66 3.61 10.16
CA LEU A 179 11.34 2.19 10.23
C LEU A 179 12.17 1.48 11.31
N ILE A 180 13.44 1.84 11.50
CA ILE A 180 14.29 1.32 12.57
C ILE A 180 13.72 1.68 13.95
N ASP A 181 13.32 2.94 14.15
CA ASP A 181 12.74 3.40 15.41
C ASP A 181 11.43 2.66 15.72
N CYS A 182 10.59 2.49 14.71
CA CYS A 182 9.36 1.71 14.81
C CYS A 182 9.62 0.24 15.16
N GLN A 183 10.63 -0.38 14.57
CA GLN A 183 11.03 -1.77 14.89
C GLN A 183 11.40 -1.94 16.36
N ALA A 184 12.13 -0.99 16.93
CA ALA A 184 12.50 -1.04 18.34
C ALA A 184 11.26 -1.09 19.25
N LEU A 185 10.17 -0.43 18.86
CA LEU A 185 8.90 -0.47 19.59
C LEU A 185 8.15 -1.79 19.38
N ILE A 186 8.21 -2.37 18.19
CA ILE A 186 7.62 -3.69 17.91
C ILE A 186 8.25 -4.73 18.83
N VAL A 187 9.56 -4.82 18.86
CA VAL A 187 10.30 -5.79 19.69
C VAL A 187 9.96 -5.65 21.17
N LYS A 188 9.79 -4.43 21.68
CA LYS A 188 9.41 -4.19 23.08
C LYS A 188 8.00 -4.63 23.42
N ARG A 189 7.05 -4.49 22.50
CA ARG A 189 5.63 -4.82 22.71
C ARG A 189 5.35 -6.32 22.62
N TRP A 190 6.11 -7.05 21.82
CA TRP A 190 5.86 -8.47 21.54
C TRP A 190 6.59 -9.41 22.49
N LYS A 191 7.49 -8.89 23.33
CA LYS A 191 8.15 -9.64 24.41
C LYS A 191 7.34 -9.70 25.72
N LYS A 192 6.14 -9.11 25.74
CA LYS A 192 5.19 -9.17 26.86
C LYS A 192 4.00 -10.07 26.52
#